data_6a8ba504433e9abfc3083dd7ab2c6a59
#
_entry.id   6a8ba504433e9abfc3083dd7ab2c6a59
#
_cell.length_a   1.000
_cell.length_b   1.000
_cell.length_c   1.000
_cell.angle_alpha   90.00
_cell.angle_beta   90.00
_cell.angle_gamma   90.00
#
_symmetry.space_group_name_H-M   'P 1'
#
loop_
_entity.id
_entity.type
_entity.pdbx_description
1 polymer ?
#
loop_
_entity_poly.entity_id
_entity_poly.type
_entity_poly.pdbx_seq_one_letter_code
_entity_poly.pdbx_strand_id
1 'polypeptide(L)'
;MDIFSIIYTLAVVVCSIVTLRYDIQMFQLSSYRYSRYFRWWWPANIFTHRKWWPVAILLCLLNKWLTIVAIIIAAAIVYKELTEKYKTPIVFTNRVKRLYTTALILVAIIIAATAIANGAYTPLAASLTLLFSNFIALLANFINTPIEKAITRYYYNDAKKIISSHKNLTIIGVTGSFGKTSTKNYLARILSEKYNVLVTPGNFNTLLGVVRTIREQLRPYHQVFIVEMGAKQQGDIKEICDLVHPQIGILTAVGEMHLETFKSFENIQKTKFELIDSLPANGLAILNYDSEGISSYKAQKSTCTTLTYGVDNTQAKLDAQNIIYGANGVTFTLNDEEYESKLLGRGNLLNILASIAVANHLQIPLNKQKAAIARLQPVEHRLSMRRTNGITVLDDAYNSNPAGAAMAVEVLQNFNVGADNKRIIITPGFVEMGQKQFDANKTLGTQIAQGCDYAIIVNETNREAIKSGIEQEKFENRKTYYAANLNDAHAHLATILKVGDVVLYENDLPDNFK
;
A
#
# COMPACT_ATOMS: atom_id res chain seq x y z
N MET A 1 46.43 -17.42 12.29
CA MET A 1 45.37 -16.92 13.24
C MET A 1 45.50 -17.66 14.55
N ASP A 2 45.48 -16.94 15.67
CA ASP A 2 45.35 -17.56 16.99
C ASP A 2 43.89 -17.99 17.27
N ILE A 3 43.67 -18.74 18.33
CA ILE A 3 42.34 -19.29 18.65
C ILE A 3 41.31 -18.19 18.96
N PHE A 4 41.73 -17.06 19.54
CA PHE A 4 40.86 -15.91 19.81
C PHE A 4 40.38 -15.27 18.53
N SER A 5 41.26 -15.10 17.55
CA SER A 5 40.94 -14.55 16.22
C SER A 5 39.99 -15.45 15.45
N ILE A 6 40.09 -16.78 15.59
CA ILE A 6 39.18 -17.74 14.95
C ILE A 6 37.80 -17.64 15.59
N ILE A 7 37.70 -17.69 16.92
CA ILE A 7 36.42 -17.62 17.65
C ILE A 7 35.73 -16.29 17.37
N TYR A 8 36.45 -15.17 17.43
CA TYR A 8 35.94 -13.85 17.09
C TYR A 8 35.34 -13.82 15.68
N THR A 9 36.14 -14.27 14.68
CA THR A 9 35.70 -14.30 13.27
C THR A 9 34.43 -15.11 13.10
N LEU A 10 34.35 -16.30 13.67
CA LEU A 10 33.16 -17.14 13.61
C LEU A 10 31.92 -16.45 14.22
N ALA A 11 32.04 -15.86 15.42
CA ALA A 11 30.96 -15.16 16.08
C ALA A 11 30.46 -13.98 15.25
N VAL A 12 31.37 -13.18 14.69
CA VAL A 12 31.02 -12.01 13.88
C VAL A 12 30.41 -12.41 12.53
N VAL A 13 30.91 -13.48 11.89
CA VAL A 13 30.32 -14.01 10.64
C VAL A 13 28.89 -14.50 10.87
N VAL A 14 28.63 -15.24 11.96
CA VAL A 14 27.27 -15.65 12.32
C VAL A 14 26.37 -14.43 12.54
N CYS A 15 26.88 -13.42 13.23
CA CYS A 15 26.15 -12.16 13.43
C CYS A 15 25.85 -11.48 12.09
N SER A 16 26.82 -11.40 11.16
CA SER A 16 26.65 -10.84 9.82
C SER A 16 25.58 -11.56 9.01
N ILE A 17 25.55 -12.91 9.07
CA ILE A 17 24.53 -13.72 8.39
C ILE A 17 23.13 -13.39 8.88
N VAL A 18 22.96 -13.23 10.18
CA VAL A 18 21.64 -12.89 10.78
C VAL A 18 21.25 -11.46 10.46
N THR A 19 22.17 -10.51 10.53
CA THR A 19 21.91 -9.09 10.22
C THR A 19 21.55 -8.89 8.73
N LEU A 20 22.17 -9.63 7.81
CA LEU A 20 21.81 -9.63 6.38
C LEU A 20 20.32 -9.96 6.15
N ARG A 21 19.69 -10.77 6.99
CA ARG A 21 18.26 -11.07 6.91
C ARG A 21 17.42 -9.80 7.03
N TYR A 22 17.77 -8.94 7.99
CA TYR A 22 17.09 -7.66 8.18
C TYR A 22 17.31 -6.70 7.00
N ASP A 23 18.55 -6.55 6.54
CA ASP A 23 18.86 -5.65 5.43
C ASP A 23 18.11 -6.06 4.15
N ILE A 24 18.04 -7.37 3.89
CA ILE A 24 17.28 -7.93 2.76
C ILE A 24 15.78 -7.75 2.93
N GLN A 25 15.25 -7.88 4.16
CA GLN A 25 13.84 -7.59 4.46
C GLN A 25 13.49 -6.14 4.12
N MET A 26 14.28 -5.18 4.60
CA MET A 26 14.06 -3.77 4.32
C MET A 26 14.22 -3.44 2.83
N PHE A 27 15.12 -4.15 2.15
CA PHE A 27 15.28 -4.04 0.71
C PHE A 27 14.09 -4.63 -0.07
N GLN A 28 13.51 -5.74 0.41
CA GLN A 28 12.27 -6.31 -0.11
C GLN A 28 11.09 -5.32 0.06
N LEU A 29 10.93 -4.71 1.24
CA LEU A 29 9.91 -3.68 1.52
C LEU A 29 10.10 -2.44 0.63
N SER A 30 11.34 -2.10 0.28
CA SER A 30 11.69 -1.05 -0.68
C SER A 30 11.46 -1.46 -2.14
N SER A 31 10.84 -2.62 -2.41
CA SER A 31 10.61 -3.19 -3.75
C SER A 31 11.90 -3.35 -4.56
N TYR A 32 13.01 -3.64 -3.90
CA TYR A 32 14.37 -3.78 -4.48
C TYR A 32 14.86 -2.55 -5.26
N ARG A 33 14.37 -1.37 -4.92
CA ARG A 33 14.77 -0.08 -5.53
C ARG A 33 15.78 0.62 -4.64
N TYR A 34 16.97 0.89 -5.18
CA TYR A 34 18.07 1.56 -4.46
C TYR A 34 17.66 2.92 -3.88
N SER A 35 16.98 3.77 -4.68
CA SER A 35 16.55 5.09 -4.24
C SER A 35 15.61 5.06 -3.03
N ARG A 36 14.70 4.08 -2.96
CA ARG A 36 13.79 3.90 -1.83
C ARG A 36 14.50 3.36 -0.61
N TYR A 37 15.40 2.39 -0.83
CA TYR A 37 16.20 1.80 0.24
C TYR A 37 17.11 2.84 0.89
N PHE A 38 17.86 3.63 0.09
CA PHE A 38 18.74 4.67 0.62
C PHE A 38 17.97 5.78 1.32
N ARG A 39 16.79 6.18 0.85
CA ARG A 39 15.94 7.18 1.52
C ARG A 39 15.50 6.70 2.90
N TRP A 40 15.09 5.45 3.04
CA TRP A 40 14.80 4.86 4.33
C TRP A 40 16.06 4.72 5.18
N TRP A 41 17.16 4.24 4.58
CA TRP A 41 18.37 3.92 5.31
C TRP A 41 19.09 5.15 5.86
N TRP A 42 19.17 6.25 5.08
CA TRP A 42 19.94 7.45 5.44
C TRP A 42 19.45 8.10 6.73
N PRO A 43 18.15 8.48 6.91
CA PRO A 43 17.68 9.07 8.15
C PRO A 43 17.55 8.08 9.30
N ALA A 44 17.09 6.85 9.05
CA ALA A 44 16.73 5.90 10.10
C ALA A 44 17.93 5.20 10.74
N ASN A 45 19.06 5.08 10.03
CA ASN A 45 20.14 4.19 10.45
C ASN A 45 21.47 4.86 10.82
N ILE A 46 21.66 6.15 10.54
CA ILE A 46 22.90 6.84 10.94
C ILE A 46 22.99 6.98 12.46
N PHE A 47 21.87 7.13 13.15
CA PHE A 47 21.83 7.38 14.59
C PHE A 47 21.22 6.24 15.42
N THR A 48 20.90 5.07 14.82
CA THR A 48 20.31 3.96 15.57
C THR A 48 21.37 3.05 16.21
N HIS A 49 21.01 2.42 17.32
CA HIS A 49 21.82 1.42 18.01
C HIS A 49 22.32 0.28 17.10
N ARG A 50 21.65 -0.03 15.99
CA ARG A 50 22.06 -1.06 15.02
C ARG A 50 23.42 -0.78 14.36
N LYS A 51 23.86 0.46 14.29
CA LYS A 51 25.20 0.83 13.77
C LYS A 51 26.28 0.91 14.85
N TRP A 52 25.91 1.30 16.05
CA TRP A 52 26.88 1.41 17.14
C TRP A 52 27.35 0.05 17.63
N TRP A 53 26.51 -0.96 17.59
CA TRP A 53 26.92 -2.31 18.00
C TRP A 53 27.96 -2.95 17.08
N PRO A 54 27.85 -2.91 15.73
CA PRO A 54 28.94 -3.33 14.83
C PRO A 54 30.24 -2.53 15.04
N VAL A 55 30.13 -1.22 15.29
CA VAL A 55 31.31 -0.40 15.63
C VAL A 55 31.92 -0.84 16.96
N ALA A 56 31.12 -1.12 17.98
CA ALA A 56 31.61 -1.64 19.26
C ALA A 56 32.33 -2.99 19.08
N ILE A 57 31.79 -3.90 18.25
CA ILE A 57 32.46 -5.16 17.90
C ILE A 57 33.80 -4.89 17.20
N LEU A 58 33.85 -3.97 16.24
CA LEU A 58 35.08 -3.58 15.54
C LEU A 58 36.14 -3.05 16.52
N LEU A 59 35.75 -2.21 17.48
CA LEU A 59 36.67 -1.67 18.50
C LEU A 59 37.22 -2.74 19.43
N CYS A 60 36.55 -3.88 19.60
CA CYS A 60 37.06 -5.02 20.37
C CYS A 60 38.32 -5.66 19.75
N LEU A 61 38.66 -5.36 18.49
CA LEU A 61 39.91 -5.80 17.86
C LEU A 61 41.16 -5.11 18.43
N LEU A 62 41.00 -3.99 19.15
CA LEU A 62 42.12 -3.27 19.77
C LEU A 62 42.82 -4.10 20.88
N ASN A 63 42.12 -5.05 21.48
CA ASN A 63 42.66 -5.92 22.53
C ASN A 63 42.04 -7.32 22.48
N LYS A 64 42.88 -8.37 22.38
CA LYS A 64 42.43 -9.77 22.30
C LYS A 64 41.52 -10.21 23.46
N TRP A 65 41.64 -9.63 24.64
CA TRP A 65 40.79 -9.93 25.79
C TRP A 65 39.38 -9.42 25.60
N LEU A 66 39.14 -8.42 24.74
CA LEU A 66 37.83 -7.93 24.38
C LEU A 66 37.05 -8.87 23.44
N THR A 67 37.65 -9.98 22.98
CA THR A 67 36.95 -11.01 22.17
C THR A 67 35.72 -11.53 22.87
N ILE A 68 35.77 -11.71 24.19
CA ILE A 68 34.59 -12.15 25.00
C ILE A 68 33.48 -11.12 24.91
N VAL A 69 33.82 -9.84 25.03
CA VAL A 69 32.84 -8.73 24.92
C VAL A 69 32.22 -8.69 23.53
N ALA A 70 33.03 -8.86 22.47
CA ALA A 70 32.54 -8.92 21.10
C ALA A 70 31.56 -10.08 20.88
N ILE A 71 31.83 -11.26 21.44
CA ILE A 71 30.96 -12.43 21.36
C ILE A 71 29.63 -12.16 22.10
N ILE A 72 29.66 -11.55 23.28
CA ILE A 72 28.46 -11.18 24.04
C ILE A 72 27.61 -10.20 23.23
N ILE A 73 28.23 -9.16 22.66
CA ILE A 73 27.52 -8.18 21.81
C ILE A 73 26.93 -8.88 20.58
N ALA A 74 27.70 -9.72 19.88
CA ALA A 74 27.24 -10.47 18.71
C ALA A 74 26.06 -11.38 19.06
N ALA A 75 26.13 -12.12 20.19
CA ALA A 75 25.04 -12.95 20.68
C ALA A 75 23.77 -12.12 21.00
N ALA A 76 23.93 -10.95 21.61
CA ALA A 76 22.81 -10.07 21.91
C ALA A 76 22.16 -9.52 20.62
N ILE A 77 22.94 -9.18 19.58
CA ILE A 77 22.41 -8.79 18.27
C ILE A 77 21.63 -9.95 17.65
N VAL A 78 22.21 -11.14 17.60
CA VAL A 78 21.57 -12.33 17.05
C VAL A 78 20.27 -12.64 17.77
N TYR A 79 20.27 -12.63 19.12
CA TYR A 79 19.08 -12.85 19.91
C TYR A 79 17.98 -11.82 19.57
N LYS A 80 18.34 -10.55 19.54
CA LYS A 80 17.41 -9.47 19.20
C LYS A 80 16.81 -9.67 17.80
N GLU A 81 17.62 -9.89 16.78
CA GLU A 81 17.18 -10.06 15.40
C GLU A 81 16.28 -11.29 15.19
N LEU A 82 16.50 -12.36 15.96
CA LEU A 82 15.67 -13.57 15.89
C LEU A 82 14.35 -13.46 16.66
N THR A 83 14.29 -12.62 17.70
CA THR A 83 13.10 -12.46 18.55
C THR A 83 12.24 -11.27 18.17
N GLU A 84 12.78 -10.30 17.42
CA GLU A 84 12.03 -9.11 17.01
C GLU A 84 10.89 -9.47 16.06
N LYS A 85 9.68 -9.04 16.42
CA LYS A 85 8.47 -9.26 15.60
C LYS A 85 8.26 -8.05 14.69
N TYR A 86 8.30 -8.30 13.39
CA TYR A 86 7.97 -7.30 12.38
C TYR A 86 6.52 -7.45 11.96
N LYS A 87 5.84 -6.34 11.70
CA LYS A 87 4.49 -6.33 11.13
C LYS A 87 4.48 -7.01 9.75
N THR A 88 5.51 -6.75 8.95
CA THR A 88 5.70 -7.34 7.63
C THR A 88 6.99 -8.17 7.63
N PRO A 89 6.95 -9.45 8.05
CA PRO A 89 8.14 -10.29 8.08
C PRO A 89 8.68 -10.56 6.68
N ILE A 90 9.98 -10.92 6.60
CA ILE A 90 10.60 -11.31 5.33
C ILE A 90 9.89 -12.52 4.72
N VAL A 91 9.54 -12.41 3.44
CA VAL A 91 8.98 -13.53 2.67
C VAL A 91 10.10 -14.14 1.81
N PHE A 92 10.48 -15.39 2.09
CA PHE A 92 11.54 -16.10 1.37
C PHE A 92 11.10 -16.54 -0.03
N THR A 93 10.84 -15.56 -0.90
CA THR A 93 10.62 -15.80 -2.34
C THR A 93 11.89 -16.34 -3.00
N ASN A 94 11.78 -16.94 -4.19
CA ASN A 94 12.96 -17.39 -4.95
C ASN A 94 13.94 -16.25 -5.23
N ARG A 95 13.47 -15.00 -5.40
CA ARG A 95 14.33 -13.82 -5.51
C ARG A 95 15.10 -13.55 -4.23
N VAL A 96 14.43 -13.57 -3.07
CA VAL A 96 15.07 -13.40 -1.76
C VAL A 96 16.10 -14.51 -1.51
N LYS A 97 15.77 -15.76 -1.84
CA LYS A 97 16.72 -16.89 -1.70
C LYS A 97 17.97 -16.66 -2.52
N ARG A 98 17.85 -16.29 -3.81
CA ARG A 98 19.01 -15.97 -4.65
C ARG A 98 19.82 -14.80 -4.08
N LEU A 99 19.13 -13.71 -3.67
CA LEU A 99 19.78 -12.54 -3.10
C LEU A 99 20.58 -12.90 -1.83
N TYR A 100 19.96 -13.66 -0.94
CA TYR A 100 20.60 -14.11 0.30
C TYR A 100 21.78 -15.02 0.03
N THR A 101 21.63 -15.99 -0.87
CA THR A 101 22.73 -16.89 -1.27
C THR A 101 23.91 -16.12 -1.87
N THR A 102 23.65 -15.16 -2.78
CA THR A 102 24.72 -14.32 -3.36
C THR A 102 25.43 -13.49 -2.28
N ALA A 103 24.68 -12.91 -1.33
CA ALA A 103 25.26 -12.17 -0.22
C ALA A 103 26.14 -13.06 0.68
N LEU A 104 25.70 -14.29 0.98
CA LEU A 104 26.49 -15.25 1.74
C LEU A 104 27.77 -15.66 1.00
N ILE A 105 27.70 -15.87 -0.30
CA ILE A 105 28.88 -16.18 -1.14
C ILE A 105 29.86 -15.00 -1.09
N LEU A 106 29.39 -13.75 -1.18
CA LEU A 106 30.27 -12.58 -1.08
C LEU A 106 30.97 -12.51 0.27
N VAL A 107 30.26 -12.72 1.38
CA VAL A 107 30.87 -12.79 2.73
C VAL A 107 31.93 -13.90 2.78
N ALA A 108 31.58 -15.11 2.31
CA ALA A 108 32.51 -16.23 2.29
C ALA A 108 33.77 -15.95 1.47
N ILE A 109 33.63 -15.32 0.30
CA ILE A 109 34.80 -14.93 -0.55
C ILE A 109 35.67 -13.92 0.18
N ILE A 110 35.10 -12.89 0.83
CA ILE A 110 35.85 -11.87 1.57
C ILE A 110 36.65 -12.52 2.71
N ILE A 111 36.01 -13.39 3.48
CA ILE A 111 36.66 -14.09 4.60
C ILE A 111 37.75 -15.04 4.11
N ALA A 112 37.47 -15.86 3.09
CA ALA A 112 38.46 -16.78 2.52
C ALA A 112 39.68 -16.06 1.91
N ALA A 113 39.44 -15.01 1.13
CA ALA A 113 40.49 -14.21 0.51
C ALA A 113 41.44 -13.59 1.57
N THR A 114 40.86 -13.03 2.65
CA THR A 114 41.66 -12.45 3.73
C THR A 114 42.40 -13.52 4.54
N ALA A 115 41.81 -14.69 4.77
CA ALA A 115 42.44 -15.80 5.46
C ALA A 115 43.66 -16.37 4.67
N ILE A 116 43.54 -16.44 3.34
CA ILE A 116 44.61 -16.92 2.44
C ILE A 116 45.71 -15.87 2.30
N ALA A 117 45.35 -14.60 2.10
CA ALA A 117 46.34 -13.53 1.88
C ALA A 117 47.14 -13.22 3.15
N ASN A 118 46.49 -12.99 4.27
CA ASN A 118 47.07 -12.83 5.60
C ASN A 118 45.99 -13.02 6.66
N GLY A 119 46.00 -14.15 7.34
CA GLY A 119 45.01 -14.50 8.36
C GLY A 119 44.85 -13.49 9.49
N ALA A 120 45.84 -12.62 9.74
CA ALA A 120 45.74 -11.56 10.76
C ALA A 120 44.66 -10.52 10.44
N TYR A 121 44.28 -10.31 9.18
CA TYR A 121 43.26 -9.37 8.76
C TYR A 121 41.85 -9.98 8.69
N THR A 122 41.70 -11.28 8.86
CA THR A 122 40.39 -11.97 8.79
C THR A 122 39.38 -11.47 9.83
N PRO A 123 39.73 -11.22 11.10
CA PRO A 123 38.81 -10.63 12.08
C PRO A 123 38.33 -9.22 11.70
N LEU A 124 39.25 -8.42 11.12
CA LEU A 124 38.89 -7.09 10.62
C LEU A 124 37.91 -7.18 9.46
N ALA A 125 38.16 -8.06 8.50
CA ALA A 125 37.26 -8.29 7.37
C ALA A 125 35.89 -8.77 7.84
N ALA A 126 35.82 -9.70 8.80
CA ALA A 126 34.55 -10.12 9.39
C ALA A 126 33.78 -8.97 10.02
N SER A 127 34.45 -8.09 10.78
CA SER A 127 33.83 -6.90 11.38
C SER A 127 33.31 -5.91 10.34
N LEU A 128 34.07 -5.72 9.24
CA LEU A 128 33.66 -4.87 8.13
C LEU A 128 32.46 -5.47 7.37
N THR A 129 32.38 -6.80 7.19
CA THR A 129 31.19 -7.42 6.58
C THR A 129 29.94 -7.24 7.43
N LEU A 130 30.05 -7.22 8.75
CA LEU A 130 28.94 -6.90 9.64
C LEU A 130 28.56 -5.42 9.56
N LEU A 131 29.53 -4.53 9.63
CA LEU A 131 29.31 -3.08 9.59
C LEU A 131 28.68 -2.62 8.26
N PHE A 132 29.06 -3.25 7.16
CA PHE A 132 28.60 -2.94 5.79
C PHE A 132 27.67 -4.00 5.21
N SER A 133 26.94 -4.74 6.04
CA SER A 133 26.00 -5.80 5.60
C SER A 133 24.96 -5.30 4.60
N ASN A 134 24.46 -4.08 4.78
CA ASN A 134 23.56 -3.43 3.84
C ASN A 134 24.18 -3.21 2.44
N PHE A 135 25.45 -2.82 2.35
CA PHE A 135 26.13 -2.68 1.05
C PHE A 135 26.37 -4.04 0.39
N ILE A 136 26.63 -5.09 1.17
CA ILE A 136 26.72 -6.46 0.66
C ILE A 136 25.38 -6.89 0.06
N ALA A 137 24.25 -6.61 0.72
CA ALA A 137 22.92 -6.88 0.18
C ALA A 137 22.66 -6.11 -1.13
N LEU A 138 23.06 -4.83 -1.21
CA LEU A 138 22.94 -4.03 -2.42
C LEU A 138 23.82 -4.54 -3.56
N LEU A 139 25.06 -4.93 -3.27
CA LEU A 139 26.00 -5.52 -4.25
C LEU A 139 25.47 -6.87 -4.76
N ALA A 140 24.95 -7.71 -3.87
CA ALA A 140 24.32 -8.97 -4.24
C ALA A 140 23.11 -8.76 -5.19
N ASN A 141 22.28 -7.74 -4.93
CA ASN A 141 21.21 -7.39 -5.85
C ASN A 141 21.71 -6.89 -7.20
N PHE A 142 22.79 -6.11 -7.21
CA PHE A 142 23.41 -5.65 -8.46
C PHE A 142 23.87 -6.83 -9.31
N ILE A 143 24.59 -7.79 -8.70
CA ILE A 143 25.06 -9.02 -9.35
C ILE A 143 23.88 -9.85 -9.89
N ASN A 144 22.78 -9.95 -9.14
CA ASN A 144 21.61 -10.73 -9.53
C ASN A 144 20.71 -10.00 -10.55
N THR A 145 20.88 -8.70 -10.76
CA THR A 145 20.01 -7.89 -11.64
C THR A 145 19.84 -8.46 -13.06
N PRO A 146 20.90 -8.93 -13.77
CA PRO A 146 20.75 -9.53 -15.10
C PRO A 146 19.85 -10.79 -15.07
N ILE A 147 20.04 -11.64 -14.07
CA ILE A 147 19.26 -12.87 -13.88
C ILE A 147 17.80 -12.54 -13.61
N GLU A 148 17.54 -11.59 -12.71
CA GLU A 148 16.16 -11.17 -12.38
C GLU A 148 15.45 -10.53 -13.58
N LYS A 149 16.15 -9.75 -14.39
CA LYS A 149 15.62 -9.20 -15.66
C LYS A 149 15.30 -10.30 -16.67
N ALA A 150 16.15 -11.31 -16.81
CA ALA A 150 15.91 -12.44 -17.71
C ALA A 150 14.70 -13.27 -17.27
N ILE A 151 14.56 -13.55 -15.97
CA ILE A 151 13.40 -14.25 -15.38
C ILE A 151 12.12 -13.44 -15.59
N THR A 152 12.16 -12.13 -15.32
CA THR A 152 11.01 -11.26 -15.53
C THR A 152 10.57 -11.23 -16.99
N ARG A 153 11.51 -11.13 -17.93
CA ARG A 153 11.23 -11.16 -19.38
C ARG A 153 10.64 -12.49 -19.82
N TYR A 154 11.14 -13.60 -19.29
CA TYR A 154 10.60 -14.94 -19.58
C TYR A 154 9.10 -15.01 -19.16
N TYR A 155 8.79 -14.63 -17.93
CA TYR A 155 7.42 -14.67 -17.42
C TYR A 155 6.48 -13.68 -18.13
N TYR A 156 7.00 -12.49 -18.47
CA TYR A 156 6.25 -11.51 -19.26
C TYR A 156 5.88 -12.06 -20.64
N ASN A 157 6.85 -12.64 -21.36
CA ASN A 157 6.62 -13.20 -22.69
C ASN A 157 5.65 -14.39 -22.66
N ASP A 158 5.72 -15.21 -21.63
CA ASP A 158 4.80 -16.32 -21.40
C ASP A 158 3.38 -15.82 -21.15
N ALA A 159 3.20 -14.84 -20.25
CA ALA A 159 1.91 -14.21 -20.01
C ALA A 159 1.34 -13.55 -21.29
N LYS A 160 2.20 -12.89 -22.08
CA LYS A 160 1.81 -12.28 -23.35
C LYS A 160 1.30 -13.31 -24.36
N LYS A 161 1.92 -14.50 -24.44
CA LYS A 161 1.44 -15.61 -25.29
C LYS A 161 0.08 -16.10 -24.80
N ILE A 162 -0.09 -16.30 -23.49
CA ILE A 162 -1.35 -16.77 -22.92
C ILE A 162 -2.48 -15.79 -23.22
N ILE A 163 -2.31 -14.50 -22.90
CA ILE A 163 -3.39 -13.51 -23.09
C ILE A 163 -3.73 -13.30 -24.57
N SER A 164 -2.74 -13.34 -25.47
CA SER A 164 -2.95 -13.22 -26.92
C SER A 164 -3.71 -14.40 -27.53
N SER A 165 -3.75 -15.55 -26.87
CA SER A 165 -4.55 -16.69 -27.30
C SER A 165 -6.06 -16.55 -26.99
N HIS A 166 -6.43 -15.61 -26.10
CA HIS A 166 -7.82 -15.37 -25.67
C HIS A 166 -8.48 -14.26 -26.50
N LYS A 167 -8.80 -14.55 -27.77
CA LYS A 167 -9.30 -13.55 -28.74
C LYS A 167 -10.59 -12.83 -28.35
N ASN A 168 -11.45 -13.49 -27.56
CA ASN A 168 -12.76 -12.97 -27.15
C ASN A 168 -12.78 -12.44 -25.70
N LEU A 169 -11.62 -12.21 -25.11
CA LEU A 169 -11.50 -11.71 -23.73
C LEU A 169 -11.67 -10.19 -23.72
N THR A 170 -12.69 -9.70 -23.02
CA THR A 170 -12.82 -8.27 -22.73
C THR A 170 -11.95 -7.91 -21.55
N ILE A 171 -11.01 -6.99 -21.73
CA ILE A 171 -10.08 -6.58 -20.69
C ILE A 171 -10.43 -5.18 -20.21
N ILE A 172 -10.62 -5.05 -18.89
CA ILE A 172 -10.99 -3.81 -18.22
C ILE A 172 -9.85 -3.39 -17.29
N GLY A 173 -9.21 -2.26 -17.56
CA GLY A 173 -8.22 -1.66 -16.68
C GLY A 173 -8.88 -0.78 -15.64
N VAL A 174 -8.45 -0.88 -14.38
CA VAL A 174 -8.92 -0.02 -13.28
C VAL A 174 -7.72 0.62 -12.60
N THR A 175 -7.62 1.94 -12.66
CA THR A 175 -6.57 2.70 -11.96
C THR A 175 -7.12 3.92 -11.23
N GLY A 176 -6.28 4.55 -10.43
CA GLY A 176 -6.60 5.73 -9.64
C GLY A 176 -5.72 5.83 -8.41
N SER A 177 -5.80 6.93 -7.71
CA SER A 177 -5.13 7.11 -6.41
C SER A 177 -5.82 6.25 -5.34
N PHE A 178 -7.14 6.28 -5.26
CA PHE A 178 -7.98 5.48 -4.36
C PHE A 178 -9.19 4.89 -5.11
N GLY A 179 -9.97 4.00 -4.48
CA GLY A 179 -11.16 3.38 -5.08
C GLY A 179 -10.89 2.17 -5.98
N LYS A 180 -9.66 1.93 -6.47
CA LYS A 180 -9.31 0.86 -7.42
C LYS A 180 -9.82 -0.53 -7.02
N THR A 181 -9.44 -0.97 -5.84
CA THR A 181 -9.76 -2.33 -5.34
C THR A 181 -11.25 -2.50 -5.10
N SER A 182 -11.91 -1.47 -4.54
CA SER A 182 -13.36 -1.47 -4.35
C SER A 182 -14.09 -1.54 -5.69
N THR A 183 -13.75 -0.67 -6.65
CA THR A 183 -14.32 -0.68 -8.00
C THR A 183 -14.12 -2.02 -8.69
N LYS A 184 -12.91 -2.59 -8.64
CA LYS A 184 -12.61 -3.91 -9.21
C LYS A 184 -13.54 -5.00 -8.64
N ASN A 185 -13.72 -5.05 -7.33
CA ASN A 185 -14.53 -6.08 -6.68
C ASN A 185 -16.03 -5.88 -6.94
N TYR A 186 -16.52 -4.63 -6.89
CA TYR A 186 -17.94 -4.34 -7.18
C TYR A 186 -18.27 -4.63 -8.64
N LEU A 187 -17.41 -4.20 -9.55
CA LEU A 187 -17.53 -4.48 -10.98
C LEU A 187 -17.53 -6.00 -11.25
N ALA A 188 -16.61 -6.73 -10.65
CA ALA A 188 -16.58 -8.19 -10.78
C ALA A 188 -17.88 -8.84 -10.34
N ARG A 189 -18.42 -8.41 -9.18
CA ARG A 189 -19.69 -8.95 -8.67
C ARG A 189 -20.86 -8.68 -9.63
N ILE A 190 -20.94 -7.47 -10.18
CA ILE A 190 -22.02 -7.09 -11.10
C ILE A 190 -21.89 -7.83 -12.44
N LEU A 191 -20.68 -7.88 -13.02
CA LEU A 191 -20.45 -8.54 -14.29
C LEU A 191 -20.61 -10.07 -14.21
N SER A 192 -20.39 -10.66 -13.04
CA SER A 192 -20.58 -12.12 -12.83
C SER A 192 -22.04 -12.56 -12.94
N GLU A 193 -23.01 -11.63 -13.00
CA GLU A 193 -24.40 -11.97 -13.31
C GLU A 193 -24.62 -12.43 -14.77
N LYS A 194 -23.61 -12.22 -15.65
CA LYS A 194 -23.70 -12.58 -17.08
C LYS A 194 -22.42 -13.25 -17.61
N TYR A 195 -21.25 -12.91 -17.07
CA TYR A 195 -19.96 -13.32 -17.63
C TYR A 195 -19.14 -14.15 -16.64
N ASN A 196 -18.24 -14.99 -17.16
CA ASN A 196 -17.18 -15.59 -16.38
C ASN A 196 -16.04 -14.57 -16.22
N VAL A 197 -15.92 -14.00 -15.03
CA VAL A 197 -15.02 -12.89 -14.72
C VAL A 197 -13.76 -13.37 -14.01
N LEU A 198 -12.60 -12.98 -14.49
CA LEU A 198 -11.34 -13.04 -13.77
C LEU A 198 -10.99 -11.66 -13.24
N VAL A 199 -10.44 -11.58 -12.04
CA VAL A 199 -9.87 -10.34 -11.47
C VAL A 199 -8.44 -10.55 -11.01
N THR A 200 -7.63 -9.50 -10.98
CA THR A 200 -6.35 -9.55 -10.27
C THR A 200 -6.61 -9.74 -8.78
N PRO A 201 -6.08 -10.82 -8.13
CA PRO A 201 -6.40 -11.13 -6.73
C PRO A 201 -5.76 -10.13 -5.76
N GLY A 202 -6.43 -9.87 -4.65
CA GLY A 202 -5.91 -8.98 -3.60
C GLY A 202 -5.44 -7.64 -4.15
N ASN A 203 -4.19 -7.30 -3.87
CA ASN A 203 -3.50 -6.09 -4.33
C ASN A 203 -2.47 -6.35 -5.45
N PHE A 204 -2.67 -7.40 -6.27
CA PHE A 204 -1.81 -7.73 -7.42
C PHE A 204 -1.99 -6.72 -8.55
N ASN A 205 -1.55 -5.48 -8.31
CA ASN A 205 -1.73 -4.33 -9.20
C ASN A 205 -0.42 -3.84 -9.84
N THR A 206 0.66 -4.61 -9.73
CA THR A 206 1.94 -4.38 -10.41
C THR A 206 2.06 -5.27 -11.64
N LEU A 207 2.96 -4.95 -12.58
CA LEU A 207 3.21 -5.76 -13.77
C LEU A 207 3.39 -7.25 -13.43
N LEU A 208 4.26 -7.58 -12.46
CA LEU A 208 4.49 -8.98 -12.07
C LEU A 208 3.28 -9.62 -11.39
N GLY A 209 2.46 -8.86 -10.67
CA GLY A 209 1.18 -9.33 -10.12
C GLY A 209 0.20 -9.70 -11.23
N VAL A 210 0.09 -8.87 -12.27
CA VAL A 210 -0.75 -9.14 -13.45
C VAL A 210 -0.21 -10.33 -14.25
N VAL A 211 1.10 -10.39 -14.52
CA VAL A 211 1.77 -11.53 -15.17
C VAL A 211 1.46 -12.82 -14.42
N ARG A 212 1.56 -12.82 -13.11
CA ARG A 212 1.26 -13.99 -12.28
C ARG A 212 -0.22 -14.39 -12.39
N THR A 213 -1.14 -13.43 -12.34
CA THR A 213 -2.58 -13.70 -12.48
C THR A 213 -2.89 -14.36 -13.82
N ILE A 214 -2.33 -13.84 -14.93
CA ILE A 214 -2.52 -14.39 -16.27
C ILE A 214 -2.01 -15.84 -16.32
N ARG A 215 -0.80 -16.09 -15.84
CA ARG A 215 -0.18 -17.42 -15.92
C ARG A 215 -0.82 -18.46 -15.02
N GLU A 216 -1.25 -18.08 -13.83
CA GLU A 216 -1.76 -19.02 -12.83
C GLU A 216 -3.29 -19.20 -12.90
N GLN A 217 -4.04 -18.17 -13.32
CA GLN A 217 -5.49 -18.13 -13.14
C GLN A 217 -6.30 -17.94 -14.42
N LEU A 218 -5.74 -17.30 -15.48
CA LEU A 218 -6.49 -17.12 -16.71
C LEU A 218 -6.76 -18.48 -17.38
N ARG A 219 -8.04 -18.71 -17.72
CA ARG A 219 -8.52 -19.95 -18.32
C ARG A 219 -9.37 -19.65 -19.57
N PRO A 220 -9.50 -20.59 -20.53
CA PRO A 220 -10.23 -20.37 -21.78
C PRO A 220 -11.71 -19.99 -21.63
N TYR A 221 -12.32 -20.31 -20.50
CA TYR A 221 -13.73 -19.97 -20.23
C TYR A 221 -13.94 -18.55 -19.71
N HIS A 222 -12.88 -17.81 -19.32
CA HIS A 222 -13.03 -16.43 -18.90
C HIS A 222 -13.38 -15.53 -20.08
N GLN A 223 -14.38 -14.70 -19.89
CA GLN A 223 -14.91 -13.76 -20.88
C GLN A 223 -14.54 -12.32 -20.59
N VAL A 224 -14.32 -12.00 -19.30
CA VAL A 224 -13.89 -10.68 -18.81
C VAL A 224 -12.71 -10.83 -17.89
N PHE A 225 -11.70 -9.96 -18.07
CA PHE A 225 -10.57 -9.85 -17.15
C PHE A 225 -10.45 -8.42 -16.64
N ILE A 226 -10.67 -8.22 -15.33
CA ILE A 226 -10.55 -6.93 -14.67
C ILE A 226 -9.17 -6.83 -14.05
N VAL A 227 -8.38 -5.86 -14.53
CA VAL A 227 -6.99 -5.65 -14.13
C VAL A 227 -6.87 -4.40 -13.29
N GLU A 228 -6.59 -4.57 -12.00
CA GLU A 228 -6.22 -3.44 -11.16
C GLU A 228 -4.79 -3.01 -11.50
N MET A 229 -4.58 -1.71 -11.77
CA MET A 229 -3.29 -1.14 -12.19
C MET A 229 -2.81 -0.10 -11.17
N GLY A 230 -1.77 -0.46 -10.42
CA GLY A 230 -1.07 0.43 -9.49
C GLY A 230 0.16 1.04 -10.14
N ALA A 231 0.56 2.21 -9.67
CA ALA A 231 1.81 2.85 -10.09
C ALA A 231 2.51 3.54 -8.93
N LYS A 232 3.83 3.51 -8.97
CA LYS A 232 4.73 4.25 -8.08
C LYS A 232 5.65 5.21 -8.84
N GLN A 233 5.65 5.14 -10.18
CA GLN A 233 6.38 6.03 -11.10
C GLN A 233 5.69 6.06 -12.45
N GLN A 234 6.06 7.02 -13.29
CA GLN A 234 5.62 7.10 -14.68
C GLN A 234 6.03 5.83 -15.45
N GLY A 235 5.16 5.37 -16.36
CA GLY A 235 5.35 4.19 -17.19
C GLY A 235 4.86 2.88 -16.55
N ASP A 236 4.62 2.83 -15.23
CA ASP A 236 4.20 1.61 -14.56
C ASP A 236 2.82 1.11 -15.07
N ILE A 237 1.87 2.00 -15.35
CA ILE A 237 0.55 1.64 -15.90
C ILE A 237 0.68 1.30 -17.37
N LYS A 238 1.47 2.06 -18.11
CA LYS A 238 1.73 1.79 -19.53
C LYS A 238 2.30 0.40 -19.75
N GLU A 239 3.27 -0.05 -18.93
CA GLU A 239 3.82 -1.41 -19.01
C GLU A 239 2.75 -2.49 -18.85
N ILE A 240 1.77 -2.28 -17.96
CA ILE A 240 0.65 -3.21 -17.78
C ILE A 240 -0.27 -3.15 -19.00
N CYS A 241 -0.59 -1.96 -19.51
CA CYS A 241 -1.41 -1.80 -20.70
C CYS A 241 -0.78 -2.43 -21.94
N ASP A 242 0.55 -2.32 -22.12
CA ASP A 242 1.30 -2.95 -23.21
C ASP A 242 1.31 -4.49 -23.14
N LEU A 243 1.06 -5.06 -21.96
CA LEU A 243 0.86 -6.50 -21.79
C LEU A 243 -0.56 -6.93 -22.10
N VAL A 244 -1.55 -6.22 -21.53
CA VAL A 244 -2.95 -6.72 -21.49
C VAL A 244 -3.84 -6.10 -22.57
N HIS A 245 -3.50 -4.95 -23.14
CA HIS A 245 -4.27 -4.22 -24.16
C HIS A 245 -5.75 -4.01 -23.77
N PRO A 246 -6.05 -3.19 -22.73
CA PRO A 246 -7.41 -3.00 -22.24
C PRO A 246 -8.31 -2.33 -23.29
N GLN A 247 -9.57 -2.75 -23.37
CA GLN A 247 -10.61 -2.12 -24.20
C GLN A 247 -11.44 -1.12 -23.41
N ILE A 248 -11.54 -1.29 -22.09
CA ILE A 248 -12.25 -0.39 -21.19
C ILE A 248 -11.27 0.06 -20.12
N GLY A 249 -11.23 1.35 -19.84
CA GLY A 249 -10.41 1.95 -18.80
C GLY A 249 -11.24 2.72 -17.80
N ILE A 250 -11.06 2.44 -16.50
CA ILE A 250 -11.72 3.15 -15.41
C ILE A 250 -10.68 3.96 -14.65
N LEU A 251 -10.92 5.25 -14.50
CA LEU A 251 -10.12 6.15 -13.68
C LEU A 251 -10.96 6.60 -12.48
N THR A 252 -10.65 6.01 -11.30
CA THR A 252 -11.49 6.16 -10.11
C THR A 252 -11.27 7.49 -9.39
N ALA A 253 -10.03 7.93 -9.26
CA ALA A 253 -9.67 9.22 -8.70
C ALA A 253 -8.21 9.55 -8.99
N VAL A 254 -7.88 10.84 -9.04
CA VAL A 254 -6.49 11.32 -9.07
C VAL A 254 -6.33 12.34 -7.94
N GLY A 255 -5.54 11.97 -6.96
CA GLY A 255 -5.23 12.77 -5.78
C GLY A 255 -3.76 12.64 -5.41
N GLU A 256 -3.32 13.47 -4.49
CA GLU A 256 -1.95 13.53 -4.01
C GLU A 256 -1.61 12.29 -3.18
N MET A 257 -1.00 11.30 -3.81
CA MET A 257 -0.44 10.11 -3.19
C MET A 257 0.97 9.85 -3.69
N HIS A 258 1.84 9.36 -2.81
CA HIS A 258 3.23 9.03 -3.19
C HIS A 258 3.96 10.22 -3.85
N LEU A 259 3.69 11.47 -3.42
CA LEU A 259 4.30 12.68 -3.95
C LEU A 259 5.83 12.64 -3.93
N GLU A 260 6.40 11.96 -2.95
CA GLU A 260 7.84 11.74 -2.88
C GLU A 260 8.41 11.00 -4.10
N THR A 261 7.67 10.06 -4.68
CA THR A 261 8.12 9.27 -5.84
C THR A 261 7.72 9.91 -7.15
N PHE A 262 6.53 10.48 -7.24
CA PHE A 262 6.04 11.16 -8.44
C PHE A 262 6.59 12.58 -8.60
N LYS A 263 7.02 13.22 -7.51
CA LYS A 263 7.60 14.58 -7.43
C LYS A 263 6.61 15.71 -7.68
N SER A 264 5.58 15.52 -8.50
CA SER A 264 4.54 16.53 -8.74
C SER A 264 3.18 15.88 -8.96
N PHE A 265 2.12 16.67 -8.79
CA PHE A 265 0.74 16.27 -9.05
C PHE A 265 0.50 15.96 -10.53
N GLU A 266 1.09 16.74 -11.44
CA GLU A 266 1.00 16.54 -12.89
C GLU A 266 1.59 15.18 -13.30
N ASN A 267 2.65 14.73 -12.65
CA ASN A 267 3.22 13.40 -12.90
C ASN A 267 2.28 12.29 -12.44
N ILE A 268 1.53 12.50 -11.35
CA ILE A 268 0.48 11.56 -10.92
C ILE A 268 -0.62 11.51 -11.97
N GLN A 269 -1.13 12.69 -12.41
CA GLN A 269 -2.14 12.78 -13.46
C GLN A 269 -1.69 12.05 -14.74
N LYS A 270 -0.53 12.41 -15.29
CA LYS A 270 0.04 11.78 -16.49
C LYS A 270 0.12 10.26 -16.35
N THR A 271 0.61 9.77 -15.21
CA THR A 271 0.74 8.33 -14.99
C THR A 271 -0.62 7.63 -14.93
N LYS A 272 -1.61 8.23 -14.29
CA LYS A 272 -2.95 7.62 -14.21
C LYS A 272 -3.63 7.63 -15.57
N PHE A 273 -3.43 8.67 -16.37
CA PHE A 273 -3.96 8.78 -17.71
C PHE A 273 -3.27 7.87 -18.74
N GLU A 274 -2.11 7.25 -18.41
CA GLU A 274 -1.50 6.21 -19.24
C GLU A 274 -2.49 5.08 -19.61
N LEU A 275 -3.43 4.75 -18.72
CA LEU A 275 -4.49 3.79 -19.02
C LEU A 275 -5.39 4.30 -20.15
N ILE A 276 -5.86 5.53 -20.04
CA ILE A 276 -6.78 6.15 -21.02
C ILE A 276 -6.09 6.35 -22.36
N ASP A 277 -4.84 6.82 -22.34
CA ASP A 277 -4.03 7.02 -23.54
C ASP A 277 -3.64 5.69 -24.24
N SER A 278 -3.78 4.56 -23.55
CA SER A 278 -3.51 3.22 -24.08
C SER A 278 -4.75 2.52 -24.66
N LEU A 279 -5.93 3.11 -24.52
CA LEU A 279 -7.17 2.53 -25.06
C LEU A 279 -7.21 2.61 -26.58
N PRO A 280 -7.77 1.62 -27.27
CA PRO A 280 -8.00 1.67 -28.71
C PRO A 280 -9.09 2.69 -29.07
N ALA A 281 -9.16 3.14 -30.31
CA ALA A 281 -10.15 4.13 -30.77
C ALA A 281 -11.61 3.70 -30.54
N ASN A 282 -11.89 2.41 -30.60
CA ASN A 282 -13.21 1.83 -30.28
C ASN A 282 -13.36 1.45 -28.79
N GLY A 283 -12.43 1.85 -27.94
CA GLY A 283 -12.46 1.61 -26.50
C GLY A 283 -13.40 2.57 -25.76
N LEU A 284 -13.53 2.34 -24.44
CA LEU A 284 -14.34 3.13 -23.55
C LEU A 284 -13.53 3.61 -22.35
N ALA A 285 -13.43 4.92 -22.15
CA ALA A 285 -12.90 5.57 -20.96
C ALA A 285 -14.04 5.93 -20.00
N ILE A 286 -13.93 5.53 -18.74
CA ILE A 286 -14.89 5.84 -17.67
C ILE A 286 -14.17 6.70 -16.62
N LEU A 287 -14.59 7.95 -16.49
CA LEU A 287 -13.87 9.00 -15.75
C LEU A 287 -14.72 9.58 -14.62
N ASN A 288 -14.18 9.59 -13.42
CA ASN A 288 -14.80 10.22 -12.25
C ASN A 288 -14.64 11.74 -12.31
N TYR A 289 -15.69 12.46 -12.58
CA TYR A 289 -15.63 13.93 -12.71
C TYR A 289 -15.71 14.66 -11.36
N ASP A 290 -16.05 13.99 -10.26
CA ASP A 290 -15.89 14.56 -8.91
C ASP A 290 -14.42 14.65 -8.49
N SER A 291 -13.53 13.98 -9.20
CA SER A 291 -12.09 14.10 -8.96
C SER A 291 -11.52 15.23 -9.80
N GLU A 292 -11.18 16.36 -9.18
CA GLU A 292 -10.60 17.53 -9.84
C GLU A 292 -9.35 17.15 -10.68
N GLY A 293 -8.52 16.24 -10.17
CA GLY A 293 -7.37 15.74 -10.90
C GLY A 293 -7.70 14.95 -12.17
N ILE A 294 -8.98 14.59 -12.38
CA ILE A 294 -9.49 13.96 -13.61
C ILE A 294 -10.21 14.99 -14.48
N SER A 295 -11.15 15.73 -13.90
CA SER A 295 -11.99 16.68 -14.65
C SER A 295 -11.18 17.85 -15.25
N SER A 296 -10.10 18.26 -14.60
CA SER A 296 -9.19 19.31 -15.06
C SER A 296 -8.15 18.85 -16.11
N TYR A 297 -7.97 17.54 -16.30
CA TYR A 297 -6.91 17.00 -17.17
C TYR A 297 -7.46 16.51 -18.51
N LYS A 298 -6.79 16.87 -19.59
CA LYS A 298 -7.10 16.36 -20.95
C LYS A 298 -6.13 15.23 -21.29
N ALA A 299 -6.67 14.06 -21.62
CA ALA A 299 -5.90 12.94 -22.15
C ALA A 299 -5.15 13.36 -23.43
N GLN A 300 -3.88 13.00 -23.53
CA GLN A 300 -3.01 13.49 -24.61
C GLN A 300 -3.25 12.78 -25.95
N LYS A 301 -3.69 11.51 -25.90
CA LYS A 301 -3.77 10.62 -27.08
C LYS A 301 -5.11 9.90 -27.24
N SER A 302 -6.05 10.07 -26.31
CA SER A 302 -7.30 9.30 -26.35
C SER A 302 -8.21 9.77 -27.46
N THR A 303 -8.56 8.86 -28.36
CA THR A 303 -9.60 9.02 -29.40
C THR A 303 -10.83 8.17 -29.07
N CYS A 304 -10.82 7.45 -27.95
CA CYS A 304 -11.90 6.55 -27.54
C CYS A 304 -13.13 7.29 -27.01
N THR A 305 -14.25 6.58 -26.94
CA THR A 305 -15.47 7.09 -26.31
C THR A 305 -15.24 7.36 -24.83
N THR A 306 -15.70 8.51 -24.32
CA THR A 306 -15.58 8.88 -22.92
C THR A 306 -16.96 8.97 -22.27
N LEU A 307 -17.14 8.27 -21.16
CA LEU A 307 -18.29 8.36 -20.25
C LEU A 307 -17.81 8.90 -18.91
N THR A 308 -18.43 9.97 -18.45
CA THR A 308 -18.13 10.60 -17.15
C THR A 308 -19.17 10.24 -16.11
N TYR A 309 -18.77 10.10 -14.87
CA TYR A 309 -19.66 9.86 -13.74
C TYR A 309 -19.30 10.74 -12.54
N GLY A 310 -20.28 11.04 -11.71
CA GLY A 310 -20.12 11.87 -10.53
C GLY A 310 -21.35 11.83 -9.62
N VAL A 311 -21.25 12.55 -8.52
CA VAL A 311 -22.29 12.76 -7.52
C VAL A 311 -22.49 14.26 -7.29
N ASP A 312 -21.39 15.03 -7.29
CA ASP A 312 -21.40 16.48 -7.06
C ASP A 312 -21.17 17.28 -8.35
N ASN A 313 -20.52 16.69 -9.33
CA ASN A 313 -20.20 17.38 -10.58
C ASN A 313 -21.33 17.23 -11.59
N THR A 314 -22.11 18.29 -11.76
CA THR A 314 -23.25 18.36 -12.69
C THR A 314 -22.90 18.20 -14.16
N GLN A 315 -21.61 18.21 -14.54
CA GLN A 315 -21.14 17.93 -15.90
C GLN A 315 -20.94 16.43 -16.16
N ALA A 316 -21.10 15.59 -15.14
CA ALA A 316 -21.04 14.15 -15.31
C ALA A 316 -22.25 13.65 -16.12
N LYS A 317 -22.00 12.76 -17.09
CA LYS A 317 -23.07 12.15 -17.90
C LYS A 317 -23.88 11.11 -17.12
N LEU A 318 -23.25 10.47 -16.18
CA LEU A 318 -23.87 9.52 -15.25
C LEU A 318 -23.86 10.16 -13.87
N ASP A 319 -24.96 10.82 -13.54
CA ASP A 319 -25.13 11.62 -12.32
C ASP A 319 -26.17 10.95 -11.42
N ALA A 320 -25.75 10.58 -10.19
CA ALA A 320 -26.67 10.01 -9.19
C ALA A 320 -27.44 11.12 -8.49
N GLN A 321 -28.75 10.95 -8.38
CA GLN A 321 -29.66 11.91 -7.78
C GLN A 321 -30.39 11.32 -6.57
N ASN A 322 -31.05 12.14 -5.77
CA ASN A 322 -31.84 11.74 -4.60
C ASN A 322 -31.06 10.82 -3.65
N ILE A 323 -29.79 11.19 -3.39
CA ILE A 323 -28.88 10.36 -2.62
C ILE A 323 -29.18 10.49 -1.12
N ILE A 324 -29.35 9.35 -0.45
CA ILE A 324 -29.53 9.27 0.99
C ILE A 324 -28.43 8.37 1.56
N TYR A 325 -27.51 8.97 2.32
CA TYR A 325 -26.47 8.25 3.07
C TYR A 325 -27.01 7.90 4.46
N GLY A 326 -27.09 6.62 4.76
CA GLY A 326 -27.55 6.10 6.05
C GLY A 326 -26.49 5.23 6.74
N ALA A 327 -26.73 4.94 8.02
CA ALA A 327 -25.88 4.05 8.84
C ALA A 327 -25.87 2.57 8.35
N ASN A 328 -26.72 2.22 7.41
CA ASN A 328 -26.85 0.86 6.87
C ASN A 328 -26.54 0.77 5.37
N GLY A 329 -26.16 1.90 4.74
CA GLY A 329 -25.87 1.92 3.30
C GLY A 329 -26.28 3.22 2.63
N VAL A 330 -26.45 3.19 1.32
CA VAL A 330 -26.84 4.31 0.48
C VAL A 330 -27.98 3.92 -0.44
N THR A 331 -28.96 4.83 -0.62
CA THR A 331 -29.97 4.77 -1.69
C THR A 331 -29.78 5.95 -2.64
N PHE A 332 -30.03 5.76 -3.91
CA PHE A 332 -29.89 6.79 -4.93
C PHE A 332 -30.72 6.48 -6.18
N THR A 333 -31.01 7.50 -6.97
CA THR A 333 -31.70 7.38 -8.25
C THR A 333 -30.71 7.62 -9.39
N LEU A 334 -30.77 6.79 -10.44
CA LEU A 334 -29.97 6.95 -11.65
C LEU A 334 -30.83 6.63 -12.87
N ASN A 335 -31.00 7.60 -13.81
CA ASN A 335 -31.87 7.48 -14.98
C ASN A 335 -33.31 7.02 -14.61
N ASP A 336 -33.91 7.66 -13.63
CA ASP A 336 -35.24 7.38 -13.06
C ASP A 336 -35.41 6.01 -12.38
N GLU A 337 -34.29 5.31 -12.18
CA GLU A 337 -34.27 4.00 -11.54
C GLU A 337 -33.66 4.09 -10.13
N GLU A 338 -34.35 3.56 -9.14
CA GLU A 338 -33.89 3.54 -7.75
C GLU A 338 -32.93 2.36 -7.49
N TYR A 339 -31.86 2.64 -6.78
CA TYR A 339 -30.84 1.67 -6.36
C TYR A 339 -30.63 1.75 -4.84
N GLU A 340 -30.33 0.59 -4.27
CA GLU A 340 -29.98 0.44 -2.86
C GLU A 340 -28.66 -0.34 -2.73
N SER A 341 -27.80 0.06 -1.81
CA SER A 341 -26.57 -0.67 -1.46
C SER A 341 -26.28 -0.57 0.03
N LYS A 342 -25.73 -1.65 0.61
CA LYS A 342 -25.28 -1.69 2.01
C LYS A 342 -23.92 -1.01 2.23
N LEU A 343 -23.31 -0.50 1.19
CA LEU A 343 -22.01 0.16 1.27
C LEU A 343 -22.16 1.59 1.78
N LEU A 344 -21.23 2.02 2.63
CA LEU A 344 -21.28 3.33 3.27
C LEU A 344 -20.53 4.40 2.46
N GLY A 345 -21.10 5.59 2.45
CA GLY A 345 -20.42 6.81 2.06
C GLY A 345 -20.28 7.03 0.55
N ARG A 346 -19.94 8.28 0.23
CA ARG A 346 -19.82 8.80 -1.14
C ARG A 346 -18.76 8.06 -1.97
N GLY A 347 -17.63 7.70 -1.37
CA GLY A 347 -16.56 7.00 -2.08
C GLY A 347 -17.01 5.65 -2.64
N ASN A 348 -17.83 4.89 -1.90
CA ASN A 348 -18.39 3.64 -2.37
C ASN A 348 -19.47 3.86 -3.44
N LEU A 349 -20.30 4.90 -3.31
CA LEU A 349 -21.26 5.26 -4.36
C LEU A 349 -20.55 5.56 -5.69
N LEU A 350 -19.48 6.34 -5.69
CA LEU A 350 -18.66 6.60 -6.88
C LEU A 350 -18.12 5.31 -7.50
N ASN A 351 -17.65 4.36 -6.69
CA ASN A 351 -17.17 3.06 -7.18
C ASN A 351 -18.31 2.21 -7.78
N ILE A 352 -19.53 2.32 -7.24
CA ILE A 352 -20.74 1.68 -7.79
C ILE A 352 -21.10 2.31 -9.13
N LEU A 353 -21.12 3.65 -9.25
CA LEU A 353 -21.41 4.35 -10.51
C LEU A 353 -20.46 3.96 -11.63
N ALA A 354 -19.15 3.89 -11.35
CA ALA A 354 -18.17 3.38 -12.30
C ALA A 354 -18.50 1.96 -12.76
N SER A 355 -18.96 1.12 -11.85
CA SER A 355 -19.31 -0.27 -12.15
C SER A 355 -20.61 -0.38 -12.96
N ILE A 356 -21.62 0.48 -12.67
CA ILE A 356 -22.85 0.59 -13.47
C ILE A 356 -22.54 1.06 -14.90
N ALA A 357 -21.62 2.02 -15.07
CA ALA A 357 -21.19 2.51 -16.39
C ALA A 357 -20.71 1.36 -17.28
N VAL A 358 -19.84 0.48 -16.74
CA VAL A 358 -19.36 -0.72 -17.46
C VAL A 358 -20.50 -1.71 -17.68
N ALA A 359 -21.33 -1.95 -16.65
CA ALA A 359 -22.41 -2.92 -16.73
C ALA A 359 -23.42 -2.54 -17.82
N ASN A 360 -23.75 -1.26 -17.97
CA ASN A 360 -24.60 -0.74 -19.03
C ASN A 360 -23.95 -0.95 -20.41
N HIS A 361 -22.66 -0.62 -20.55
CA HIS A 361 -21.91 -0.83 -21.81
C HIS A 361 -21.88 -2.30 -22.23
N LEU A 362 -21.70 -3.23 -21.28
CA LEU A 362 -21.69 -4.66 -21.51
C LEU A 362 -23.10 -5.29 -21.47
N GLN A 363 -24.17 -4.46 -21.43
CA GLN A 363 -25.55 -4.87 -21.48
C GLN A 363 -25.94 -5.92 -20.43
N ILE A 364 -25.55 -5.67 -19.17
CA ILE A 364 -26.09 -6.43 -18.03
C ILE A 364 -27.55 -6.00 -17.82
N PRO A 365 -28.53 -6.93 -17.73
CA PRO A 365 -29.91 -6.56 -17.46
C PRO A 365 -30.08 -5.74 -16.16
N LEU A 366 -30.89 -4.69 -16.20
CA LEU A 366 -31.08 -3.75 -15.10
C LEU A 366 -31.46 -4.43 -13.77
N ASN A 367 -32.39 -5.37 -13.81
CA ASN A 367 -32.82 -6.14 -12.64
C ASN A 367 -31.65 -6.93 -12.01
N LYS A 368 -30.74 -7.47 -12.84
CA LYS A 368 -29.54 -8.16 -12.37
C LYS A 368 -28.54 -7.18 -11.76
N GLN A 369 -28.36 -6.00 -12.37
CA GLN A 369 -27.51 -4.94 -11.79
C GLN A 369 -28.00 -4.54 -10.41
N LYS A 370 -29.29 -4.19 -10.26
CA LYS A 370 -29.90 -3.79 -8.97
C LYS A 370 -29.73 -4.89 -7.92
N ALA A 371 -30.04 -6.14 -8.27
CA ALA A 371 -29.90 -7.27 -7.36
C ALA A 371 -28.44 -7.53 -6.95
N ALA A 372 -27.48 -7.33 -7.84
CA ALA A 372 -26.06 -7.48 -7.53
C ALA A 372 -25.57 -6.34 -6.62
N ILE A 373 -25.98 -5.08 -6.88
CA ILE A 373 -25.62 -3.89 -6.12
C ILE A 373 -26.15 -3.98 -4.68
N ALA A 374 -27.40 -4.39 -4.49
CA ALA A 374 -27.98 -4.58 -3.16
C ALA A 374 -27.26 -5.65 -2.30
N ARG A 375 -26.55 -6.58 -2.96
CA ARG A 375 -25.78 -7.66 -2.33
C ARG A 375 -24.27 -7.39 -2.25
N LEU A 376 -23.80 -6.20 -2.66
CA LEU A 376 -22.40 -5.83 -2.53
C LEU A 376 -21.96 -5.86 -1.07
N GLN A 377 -20.76 -6.36 -0.85
CA GLN A 377 -20.11 -6.36 0.45
C GLN A 377 -18.91 -5.41 0.42
N PRO A 378 -18.62 -4.71 1.52
CA PRO A 378 -17.42 -3.89 1.59
C PRO A 378 -16.16 -4.76 1.42
N VAL A 379 -15.13 -4.19 0.83
CA VAL A 379 -13.81 -4.81 0.81
C VAL A 379 -13.20 -4.63 2.20
N GLU A 380 -12.59 -5.67 2.73
CA GLU A 380 -11.96 -5.63 4.04
C GLU A 380 -10.95 -4.48 4.15
N HIS A 381 -10.96 -3.77 5.27
CA HIS A 381 -10.16 -2.57 5.53
C HIS A 381 -10.37 -1.41 4.52
N ARG A 382 -11.55 -1.34 3.87
CA ARG A 382 -11.94 -0.27 2.94
C ARG A 382 -13.30 0.27 3.33
N LEU A 383 -13.33 1.05 4.40
CA LEU A 383 -14.55 1.55 5.03
C LEU A 383 -15.57 0.43 5.28
N SER A 384 -15.07 -0.70 5.77
CA SER A 384 -15.88 -1.85 6.11
C SER A 384 -16.46 -1.68 7.51
N MET A 385 -17.76 -2.01 7.65
CA MET A 385 -18.46 -1.89 8.92
C MET A 385 -18.69 -3.26 9.54
N ARG A 386 -18.42 -3.36 10.84
CA ARG A 386 -18.82 -4.50 11.68
C ARG A 386 -19.45 -4.01 12.98
N ARG A 387 -20.42 -4.75 13.48
CA ARG A 387 -21.03 -4.50 14.79
C ARG A 387 -20.66 -5.65 15.73
N THR A 388 -20.13 -5.32 16.89
CA THR A 388 -19.74 -6.30 17.90
C THR A 388 -20.02 -5.73 19.29
N ASN A 389 -20.67 -6.52 20.16
CA ASN A 389 -20.98 -6.15 21.54
C ASN A 389 -21.66 -4.77 21.67
N GLY A 390 -22.53 -4.42 20.72
CA GLY A 390 -23.24 -3.13 20.69
C GLY A 390 -22.40 -1.93 20.24
N ILE A 391 -21.16 -2.13 19.79
CA ILE A 391 -20.26 -1.12 19.25
C ILE A 391 -20.22 -1.25 17.73
N THR A 392 -20.19 -0.13 17.02
CA THR A 392 -19.97 -0.10 15.58
C THR A 392 -18.51 0.23 15.29
N VAL A 393 -17.84 -0.61 14.52
CA VAL A 393 -16.45 -0.41 14.07
C VAL A 393 -16.46 -0.16 12.56
N LEU A 394 -15.93 0.97 12.16
CA LEU A 394 -15.62 1.34 10.77
C LEU A 394 -14.13 1.13 10.55
N ASP A 395 -13.79 0.27 9.60
CA ASP A 395 -12.42 -0.13 9.35
C ASP A 395 -11.98 0.35 7.95
N ASP A 396 -11.17 1.41 7.90
CA ASP A 396 -10.54 1.97 6.71
C ASP A 396 -9.01 2.01 6.86
N ALA A 397 -8.46 0.96 7.49
CA ALA A 397 -7.08 0.93 7.93
C ALA A 397 -6.08 0.42 6.88
N TYR A 398 -6.49 0.10 5.65
CA TYR A 398 -5.56 -0.53 4.69
C TYR A 398 -4.48 0.43 4.17
N ASN A 399 -4.88 1.59 3.68
CA ASN A 399 -4.00 2.65 3.17
C ASN A 399 -4.84 3.89 2.88
N SER A 400 -4.51 4.99 3.50
CA SER A 400 -5.28 6.21 3.43
C SER A 400 -4.56 7.34 2.69
N ASN A 401 -5.34 8.33 2.31
CA ASN A 401 -4.92 9.59 1.72
C ASN A 401 -5.88 10.69 2.18
N PRO A 402 -5.53 11.99 2.05
CA PRO A 402 -6.35 13.07 2.57
C PRO A 402 -7.82 13.05 2.11
N ALA A 403 -8.08 12.73 0.83
CA ALA A 403 -9.45 12.68 0.30
C ALA A 403 -10.24 11.47 0.81
N GLY A 404 -9.59 10.30 0.93
CA GLY A 404 -10.20 9.09 1.50
C GLY A 404 -10.56 9.28 2.96
N ALA A 405 -9.64 9.83 3.74
CA ALA A 405 -9.87 10.10 5.17
C ALA A 405 -10.99 11.12 5.40
N ALA A 406 -11.04 12.18 4.58
CA ALA A 406 -12.14 13.14 4.64
C ALA A 406 -13.50 12.45 4.45
N MET A 407 -13.62 11.56 3.45
CA MET A 407 -14.85 10.77 3.22
C MET A 407 -15.14 9.79 4.36
N ALA A 408 -14.11 9.18 4.98
CA ALA A 408 -14.31 8.27 6.11
C ALA A 408 -14.78 9.02 7.37
N VAL A 409 -14.24 10.22 7.63
CA VAL A 409 -14.70 11.11 8.72
C VAL A 409 -16.12 11.59 8.45
N GLU A 410 -16.47 11.94 7.21
CA GLU A 410 -17.84 12.30 6.82
C GLU A 410 -18.83 11.16 7.12
N VAL A 411 -18.45 9.91 6.80
CA VAL A 411 -19.29 8.74 7.15
C VAL A 411 -19.43 8.61 8.66
N LEU A 412 -18.37 8.80 9.45
CA LEU A 412 -18.43 8.76 10.90
C LEU A 412 -19.38 9.84 11.46
N GLN A 413 -19.35 11.06 10.90
CA GLN A 413 -20.24 12.16 11.28
C GLN A 413 -21.73 11.82 11.08
N ASN A 414 -22.06 11.06 10.04
CA ASN A 414 -23.44 10.69 9.71
C ASN A 414 -24.02 9.61 10.64
N PHE A 415 -23.25 9.05 11.56
CA PHE A 415 -23.78 8.15 12.57
C PHE A 415 -24.46 8.94 13.70
N ASN A 416 -25.75 8.73 13.86
CA ASN A 416 -26.48 9.23 15.02
C ASN A 416 -26.08 8.39 16.25
N VAL A 417 -25.36 8.99 17.18
CA VAL A 417 -24.98 8.40 18.46
C VAL A 417 -25.85 8.98 19.59
N GLY A 418 -26.13 8.20 20.62
CA GLY A 418 -26.83 8.68 21.81
C GLY A 418 -26.04 9.77 22.54
N ALA A 419 -26.69 10.53 23.42
CA ALA A 419 -26.08 11.65 24.15
C ALA A 419 -24.82 11.27 24.95
N ASP A 420 -24.76 10.03 25.43
CA ASP A 420 -23.61 9.49 26.20
C ASP A 420 -22.59 8.72 25.35
N ASN A 421 -22.84 8.61 24.03
CA ASN A 421 -22.02 7.87 23.10
C ASN A 421 -21.11 8.80 22.29
N LYS A 422 -20.09 8.21 21.67
CA LYS A 422 -19.04 8.95 20.97
C LYS A 422 -18.76 8.39 19.57
N ARG A 423 -18.43 9.30 18.67
CA ARG A 423 -17.73 9.03 17.41
C ARG A 423 -16.24 9.16 17.65
N ILE A 424 -15.55 8.03 17.65
CA ILE A 424 -14.13 7.93 18.02
C ILE A 424 -13.34 7.66 16.74
N ILE A 425 -12.24 8.39 16.53
CA ILE A 425 -11.28 8.09 15.47
C ILE A 425 -9.95 7.61 16.07
N ILE A 426 -9.33 6.61 15.42
CA ILE A 426 -7.99 6.12 15.72
C ILE A 426 -7.16 6.24 14.45
N THR A 427 -6.11 7.07 14.47
CA THR A 427 -5.30 7.32 13.27
C THR A 427 -3.85 7.65 13.60
N PRO A 428 -2.88 7.17 12.80
CA PRO A 428 -1.50 7.65 12.79
C PRO A 428 -1.25 8.80 11.81
N GLY A 429 -2.28 9.26 11.07
CA GLY A 429 -2.14 10.23 9.99
C GLY A 429 -1.53 9.66 8.72
N PHE A 430 -1.03 10.53 7.84
CA PHE A 430 -0.51 10.20 6.51
C PHE A 430 1.01 10.30 6.43
N VAL A 431 1.61 9.46 5.59
CA VAL A 431 3.05 9.46 5.27
C VAL A 431 3.27 9.47 3.75
N GLU A 432 4.51 9.61 3.31
CA GLU A 432 4.90 9.67 1.88
C GLU A 432 4.33 10.90 1.13
N MET A 433 3.94 11.96 1.85
CA MET A 433 3.37 13.20 1.29
C MET A 433 4.45 14.27 0.95
N GLY A 434 5.72 13.97 1.23
CA GLY A 434 6.82 14.90 1.00
C GLY A 434 6.64 16.22 1.78
N GLN A 435 6.85 17.37 1.14
CA GLN A 435 6.72 18.68 1.78
C GLN A 435 5.29 18.99 2.27
N LYS A 436 4.27 18.36 1.70
CA LYS A 436 2.87 18.57 2.09
C LYS A 436 2.42 17.71 3.28
N GLN A 437 3.32 16.89 3.86
CA GLN A 437 2.93 15.96 4.92
C GLN A 437 2.39 16.67 6.16
N PHE A 438 3.03 17.76 6.56
CA PHE A 438 2.57 18.54 7.71
C PHE A 438 1.18 19.13 7.46
N ASP A 439 0.97 19.83 6.34
CA ASP A 439 -0.30 20.49 6.02
C ASP A 439 -1.44 19.50 5.82
N ALA A 440 -1.19 18.35 5.16
CA ALA A 440 -2.18 17.30 5.01
C ALA A 440 -2.64 16.72 6.36
N ASN A 441 -1.70 16.48 7.28
CA ASN A 441 -2.03 15.99 8.62
C ASN A 441 -2.66 17.06 9.51
N LYS A 442 -2.29 18.33 9.34
CA LYS A 442 -2.97 19.46 9.99
C LYS A 442 -4.43 19.55 9.54
N THR A 443 -4.69 19.43 8.25
CA THR A 443 -6.07 19.39 7.70
C THR A 443 -6.86 18.22 8.27
N LEU A 444 -6.26 17.02 8.38
CA LEU A 444 -6.88 15.89 9.06
C LEU A 444 -7.25 16.24 10.52
N GLY A 445 -6.37 16.91 11.24
CA GLY A 445 -6.65 17.37 12.60
C GLY A 445 -7.88 18.30 12.69
N THR A 446 -8.01 19.23 11.74
CA THR A 446 -9.18 20.10 11.61
C THR A 446 -10.46 19.28 11.36
N GLN A 447 -10.42 18.31 10.42
CA GLN A 447 -11.56 17.44 10.11
C GLN A 447 -11.97 16.57 11.32
N ILE A 448 -10.99 16.05 12.06
CA ILE A 448 -11.23 15.29 13.30
C ILE A 448 -11.98 16.17 14.32
N ALA A 449 -11.51 17.40 14.51
CA ALA A 449 -12.13 18.31 15.47
C ALA A 449 -13.58 18.67 15.12
N GLN A 450 -13.89 18.74 13.83
CA GLN A 450 -15.23 19.05 13.33
C GLN A 450 -16.18 17.84 13.33
N GLY A 451 -15.63 16.61 13.19
CA GLY A 451 -16.41 15.40 12.91
C GLY A 451 -16.43 14.34 13.99
N CYS A 452 -15.55 14.42 14.97
CA CYS A 452 -15.39 13.38 15.98
C CYS A 452 -15.67 13.92 17.39
N ASP A 453 -16.07 13.04 18.29
CA ASP A 453 -16.26 13.36 19.71
C ASP A 453 -15.02 13.00 20.54
N TYR A 454 -14.17 12.10 20.02
CA TYR A 454 -12.92 11.67 20.64
C TYR A 454 -11.88 11.25 19.60
N ALA A 455 -10.61 11.58 19.83
CA ALA A 455 -9.51 11.21 18.94
C ALA A 455 -8.39 10.45 19.67
N ILE A 456 -7.89 9.37 19.05
CA ILE A 456 -6.69 8.65 19.49
C ILE A 456 -5.65 8.75 18.38
N ILE A 457 -4.59 9.52 18.63
CA ILE A 457 -3.52 9.76 17.66
C ILE A 457 -2.38 8.79 17.95
N VAL A 458 -2.09 7.91 17.01
CA VAL A 458 -1.14 6.84 17.19
C VAL A 458 0.25 7.25 16.71
N ASN A 459 1.28 6.92 17.49
CA ASN A 459 2.72 7.22 17.32
C ASN A 459 3.08 8.73 17.29
N GLU A 460 4.36 9.05 17.04
CA GLU A 460 4.86 10.43 17.09
C GLU A 460 4.98 11.09 15.72
N THR A 461 5.00 10.31 14.64
CA THR A 461 5.38 10.78 13.30
C THR A 461 4.59 12.00 12.81
N ASN A 462 3.26 12.01 13.02
CA ASN A 462 2.38 13.08 12.54
C ASN A 462 1.66 13.82 13.68
N ARG A 463 2.01 13.50 14.94
CA ARG A 463 1.34 14.00 16.15
C ARG A 463 1.22 15.51 16.18
N GLU A 464 2.33 16.22 15.98
CA GLU A 464 2.35 17.69 16.06
C GLU A 464 1.50 18.35 14.97
N ALA A 465 1.50 17.80 13.75
CA ALA A 465 0.68 18.33 12.66
C ALA A 465 -0.81 18.15 12.96
N ILE A 466 -1.24 16.94 13.35
CA ILE A 466 -2.64 16.64 13.69
C ILE A 466 -3.08 17.48 14.89
N LYS A 467 -2.25 17.58 15.92
CA LYS A 467 -2.49 18.41 17.10
C LYS A 467 -2.72 19.87 16.73
N SER A 468 -1.87 20.44 15.87
CA SER A 468 -2.02 21.82 15.37
C SER A 468 -3.37 22.06 14.68
N GLY A 469 -3.87 21.08 13.92
CA GLY A 469 -5.20 21.17 13.30
C GLY A 469 -6.34 21.08 14.32
N ILE A 470 -6.23 20.17 15.29
CA ILE A 470 -7.20 20.01 16.39
C ILE A 470 -7.30 21.28 17.25
N GLU A 471 -6.17 21.87 17.62
CA GLU A 471 -6.11 23.08 18.45
C GLU A 471 -6.68 24.31 17.72
N GLN A 472 -6.51 24.39 16.41
CA GLN A 472 -7.05 25.49 15.61
C GLN A 472 -8.58 25.57 15.70
N GLU A 473 -9.27 24.44 15.79
CA GLU A 473 -10.73 24.32 15.91
C GLU A 473 -11.22 24.38 17.38
N LYS A 474 -10.35 24.66 18.34
CA LYS A 474 -10.67 24.73 19.78
C LYS A 474 -11.28 23.42 20.34
N PHE A 475 -10.95 22.29 19.73
CA PHE A 475 -11.35 20.98 20.23
C PHE A 475 -10.75 20.76 21.63
N GLU A 476 -11.53 20.34 22.59
CA GLU A 476 -11.09 20.21 23.98
C GLU A 476 -9.96 19.17 24.10
N ASN A 477 -8.81 19.56 24.68
CA ASN A 477 -7.65 18.68 24.85
C ASN A 477 -7.96 17.36 25.58
N ARG A 478 -8.94 17.34 26.50
CA ARG A 478 -9.40 16.13 27.18
C ARG A 478 -10.09 15.11 26.27
N LYS A 479 -10.40 15.48 25.04
CA LYS A 479 -11.02 14.61 24.04
C LYS A 479 -9.97 14.01 23.08
N THR A 480 -8.69 14.18 23.35
CA THR A 480 -7.60 13.64 22.54
C THR A 480 -6.63 12.84 23.39
N TYR A 481 -6.32 11.62 22.97
CA TYR A 481 -5.29 10.77 23.55
C TYR A 481 -4.15 10.53 22.55
N TYR A 482 -2.92 10.67 22.99
CA TYR A 482 -1.72 10.47 22.19
C TYR A 482 -1.07 9.15 22.55
N ALA A 483 -1.37 8.11 21.78
CA ALA A 483 -0.86 6.76 21.99
C ALA A 483 0.57 6.60 21.44
N ALA A 484 1.41 5.87 22.17
CA ALA A 484 2.76 5.54 21.72
C ALA A 484 2.76 4.55 20.53
N ASN A 485 1.79 3.65 20.51
CA ASN A 485 1.60 2.63 19.46
C ASN A 485 0.15 2.14 19.45
N LEU A 486 -0.18 1.25 18.53
CA LEU A 486 -1.55 0.72 18.40
C LEU A 486 -2.01 -0.10 19.62
N ASN A 487 -1.12 -0.81 20.31
CA ASN A 487 -1.47 -1.55 21.52
C ASN A 487 -1.86 -0.61 22.66
N ASP A 488 -1.13 0.50 22.81
CA ASP A 488 -1.45 1.55 23.77
C ASP A 488 -2.79 2.22 23.41
N ALA A 489 -3.03 2.50 22.12
CA ALA A 489 -4.31 3.00 21.64
C ALA A 489 -5.48 2.08 21.99
N HIS A 490 -5.32 0.76 21.80
CA HIS A 490 -6.34 -0.24 22.16
C HIS A 490 -6.56 -0.33 23.66
N ALA A 491 -5.49 -0.29 24.47
CA ALA A 491 -5.60 -0.30 25.93
C ALA A 491 -6.39 0.92 26.42
N HIS A 492 -6.09 2.11 25.89
CA HIS A 492 -6.82 3.33 26.23
C HIS A 492 -8.28 3.28 25.74
N LEU A 493 -8.52 2.86 24.49
CA LEU A 493 -9.85 2.71 23.92
C LEU A 493 -10.74 1.86 24.83
N ALA A 494 -10.22 0.73 25.33
CA ALA A 494 -10.95 -0.18 26.21
C ALA A 494 -11.42 0.49 27.52
N THR A 495 -10.77 1.56 27.98
CA THR A 495 -11.15 2.30 29.21
C THR A 495 -12.29 3.30 28.98
N ILE A 496 -12.49 3.76 27.73
CA ILE A 496 -13.45 4.82 27.42
C ILE A 496 -14.67 4.34 26.64
N LEU A 497 -14.59 3.15 26.03
CA LEU A 497 -15.56 2.61 25.09
C LEU A 497 -16.86 2.22 25.79
N LYS A 498 -18.00 2.58 25.18
CA LYS A 498 -19.35 2.27 25.65
C LYS A 498 -20.16 1.59 24.56
N VAL A 499 -21.16 0.84 24.96
CA VAL A 499 -22.20 0.32 24.04
C VAL A 499 -22.89 1.49 23.35
N GLY A 500 -23.00 1.45 22.03
CA GLY A 500 -23.54 2.51 21.20
C GLY A 500 -22.48 3.44 20.57
N ASP A 501 -21.20 3.33 20.99
CA ASP A 501 -20.10 4.09 20.36
C ASP A 501 -19.82 3.62 18.93
N VAL A 502 -19.30 4.54 18.11
CA VAL A 502 -18.82 4.28 16.75
C VAL A 502 -17.34 4.59 16.70
N VAL A 503 -16.53 3.62 16.27
CA VAL A 503 -15.07 3.73 16.20
C VAL A 503 -14.60 3.61 14.75
N LEU A 504 -13.92 4.62 14.23
CA LEU A 504 -13.25 4.62 12.93
C LEU A 504 -11.76 4.34 13.12
N TYR A 505 -11.27 3.26 12.50
CA TYR A 505 -9.84 3.03 12.28
C TYR A 505 -9.48 3.62 10.91
N GLU A 506 -8.73 4.70 10.93
CA GLU A 506 -8.34 5.42 9.72
C GLU A 506 -6.83 5.33 9.52
N ASN A 507 -6.42 4.67 8.46
CA ASN A 507 -5.05 4.38 8.10
C ASN A 507 -4.30 3.42 9.04
N ASP A 508 -3.23 2.80 8.50
CA ASP A 508 -2.23 2.04 9.23
C ASP A 508 -0.86 2.24 8.59
N LEU A 509 0.16 2.58 9.39
CA LEU A 509 1.48 2.87 8.86
C LEU A 509 2.30 1.61 8.61
N PRO A 510 3.08 1.56 7.51
CA PRO A 510 4.09 0.52 7.29
C PRO A 510 5.21 0.54 8.33
N ASP A 511 5.89 -0.61 8.52
CA ASP A 511 6.98 -0.78 9.51
C ASP A 511 8.15 0.20 9.38
N ASN A 512 8.35 0.76 8.21
CA ASN A 512 9.41 1.74 7.95
C ASN A 512 9.09 3.18 8.38
N PHE A 513 7.92 3.40 9.01
CA PHE A 513 7.49 4.71 9.54
C PHE A 513 7.17 4.67 11.04
N LYS A 514 7.77 3.74 11.77
CA LYS A 514 7.68 3.65 13.24
C LYS A 514 8.64 4.62 13.92
#